data_672964f9e8609a5568a2a26690abc2d2
#
_entry.id   672964f9e8609a5568a2a26690abc2d2
#
_cell.length_a   1.000
_cell.length_b   1.000
_cell.length_c   1.000
_cell.angle_alpha   90.00
_cell.angle_beta   90.00
_cell.angle_gamma   90.00
#
_symmetry.space_group_name_H-M   'P 1'
#
loop_
_entity.id
_entity.type
_entity.pdbx_description
1 polymer ?
#
loop_
_entity_poly.entity_id
_entity_poly.type
_entity_poly.pdbx_seq_one_letter_code
_entity_poly.pdbx_strand_id
1 'polypeptide(L)'
;MFVYRENSKIMARITIPYAVADFIDLRERGFYYVDKTDYIPKLEDYNAPVFLRPRRFGKSLLVSTLACYYDRTKAHRFEELFGGTWIGNHPTKEHNSYMIIRYDFSKMVMADTIEGLAQNFNDLNCGPVDVMVEHNRDLFGDFQFTTRGDASKMLEEVLNYARSHEFPKVYLLIDEYDNFTNQLLTAYNDPLYEEVTTNDSFLRTFFKVIKAGIGEGSIRTCFCTGVLPVTMDDLTSGYNIAEILTLEPNFLNMLGFTYEETETYLRYVLDKYSTGQERFDEIWQLIVSNYDGYRFRPNGDRLFNATILTYFFKKFAANAGSIPDELVDENLRTDINWIRRLTLSLDNAKAMLDALIIDDELPYNVADLSKKLDKQNVFDIRFYSIILFYWGVITLKDKYYMTFPNKTMRNVLLL
;
A
#
# COMPACT_ATOMS: atom_id res chain seq x y z
N MET A 1 -60.63 -10.66 2.88
CA MET A 1 -59.55 -10.79 3.89
C MET A 1 -58.29 -11.19 3.16
N PHE A 2 -57.56 -10.19 2.65
CA PHE A 2 -56.32 -10.42 1.91
C PHE A 2 -55.16 -10.46 2.91
N VAL A 3 -54.53 -11.61 3.02
CA VAL A 3 -53.33 -11.82 3.84
C VAL A 3 -52.14 -11.38 2.98
N TYR A 4 -51.61 -10.18 3.23
CA TYR A 4 -50.26 -9.78 2.76
C TYR A 4 -49.24 -10.61 3.58
N ARG A 5 -48.66 -11.60 2.95
CA ARG A 5 -47.40 -12.18 3.43
C ARG A 5 -46.26 -11.24 3.02
N GLU A 6 -45.81 -10.41 3.93
CA GLU A 6 -44.53 -9.73 3.86
C GLU A 6 -43.43 -10.79 3.98
N ASN A 7 -42.88 -11.23 2.83
CA ASN A 7 -41.60 -11.86 2.79
C ASN A 7 -40.54 -10.75 2.92
N SER A 8 -40.31 -10.23 4.10
CA SER A 8 -39.10 -9.50 4.43
C SER A 8 -37.94 -10.53 4.47
N LYS A 9 -37.35 -10.82 3.30
CA LYS A 9 -36.00 -11.42 3.28
C LYS A 9 -35.11 -10.43 4.04
N ILE A 10 -34.72 -10.78 5.27
CA ILE A 10 -33.64 -10.06 5.98
C ILE A 10 -32.46 -10.10 5.04
N MET A 11 -32.12 -8.94 4.45
CA MET A 11 -30.94 -8.85 3.58
C MET A 11 -29.74 -9.27 4.41
N ALA A 12 -29.00 -10.28 3.96
CA ALA A 12 -27.80 -10.73 4.63
C ALA A 12 -26.86 -9.55 4.78
N ARG A 13 -26.26 -9.37 5.97
CA ARG A 13 -25.28 -8.31 6.21
C ARG A 13 -24.17 -8.42 5.19
N ILE A 14 -23.86 -7.29 4.51
CA ILE A 14 -22.77 -7.23 3.56
C ILE A 14 -21.44 -7.33 4.32
N THR A 15 -20.67 -8.39 4.05
CA THR A 15 -19.37 -8.66 4.68
C THR A 15 -18.22 -8.54 3.68
N ILE A 16 -18.34 -7.63 2.73
CA ILE A 16 -17.32 -7.32 1.72
C ILE A 16 -16.56 -6.07 2.15
N PRO A 17 -15.22 -6.14 2.37
CA PRO A 17 -14.43 -5.07 2.99
C PRO A 17 -13.99 -4.00 1.97
N TYR A 18 -14.93 -3.38 1.27
CA TYR A 18 -14.58 -2.26 0.39
C TYR A 18 -14.12 -1.06 1.21
N ALA A 19 -12.91 -0.55 0.88
CA ALA A 19 -12.26 0.57 1.55
C ALA A 19 -11.96 0.35 3.05
N VAL A 20 -11.78 -0.89 3.48
CA VAL A 20 -11.34 -1.24 4.83
C VAL A 20 -9.83 -1.43 4.84
N ALA A 21 -9.11 -0.58 5.59
CA ALA A 21 -7.65 -0.60 5.70
C ALA A 21 -7.17 -0.92 7.13
N ASP A 22 -8.09 -1.10 8.08
CA ASP A 22 -7.79 -1.50 9.44
C ASP A 22 -8.08 -2.99 9.63
N PHE A 23 -7.06 -3.74 10.06
CA PHE A 23 -7.16 -5.20 10.22
C PHE A 23 -8.05 -5.58 11.41
N ILE A 24 -8.06 -4.77 12.49
CA ILE A 24 -8.93 -5.02 13.64
C ILE A 24 -10.39 -4.86 13.22
N ASP A 25 -10.74 -3.73 12.58
CA ASP A 25 -12.10 -3.49 12.07
C ASP A 25 -12.56 -4.60 11.11
N LEU A 26 -11.64 -5.06 10.24
CA LEU A 26 -11.90 -6.15 9.32
C LEU A 26 -12.29 -7.45 10.06
N ARG A 27 -11.54 -7.82 11.09
CA ARG A 27 -11.75 -9.05 11.87
C ARG A 27 -12.98 -8.95 12.78
N GLU A 28 -13.12 -7.86 13.54
CA GLU A 28 -14.26 -7.63 14.46
C GLU A 28 -15.60 -7.60 13.74
N ARG A 29 -15.64 -7.02 12.54
CA ARG A 29 -16.86 -6.96 11.72
C ARG A 29 -17.14 -8.24 10.94
N GLY A 30 -16.23 -9.21 10.96
CA GLY A 30 -16.37 -10.48 10.24
C GLY A 30 -16.42 -10.30 8.74
N PHE A 31 -15.63 -9.37 8.20
CA PHE A 31 -15.48 -9.21 6.76
C PHE A 31 -14.74 -10.40 6.15
N TYR A 32 -15.00 -10.65 4.87
CA TYR A 32 -14.25 -11.65 4.12
C TYR A 32 -12.80 -11.19 3.94
N TYR A 33 -11.86 -12.00 4.36
CA TYR A 33 -10.44 -11.72 4.29
C TYR A 33 -9.75 -12.69 3.32
N VAL A 34 -9.10 -12.16 2.29
CA VAL A 34 -8.18 -12.95 1.46
C VAL A 34 -6.84 -12.98 2.18
N ASP A 35 -6.51 -14.14 2.72
CA ASP A 35 -5.38 -14.33 3.60
C ASP A 35 -4.05 -14.28 2.83
N LYS A 36 -3.19 -13.35 3.23
CA LYS A 36 -1.83 -13.15 2.72
C LYS A 36 -0.78 -13.26 3.83
N THR A 37 -1.17 -13.81 4.97
CA THR A 37 -0.30 -13.84 6.15
C THR A 37 0.85 -14.85 6.03
N ASP A 38 0.84 -15.73 5.03
CA ASP A 38 1.94 -16.63 4.69
C ASP A 38 3.21 -15.89 4.20
N TYR A 39 3.08 -14.60 3.86
CA TYR A 39 4.21 -13.73 3.52
C TYR A 39 4.92 -13.15 4.74
N ILE A 40 4.30 -13.16 5.92
CA ILE A 40 4.87 -12.58 7.14
C ILE A 40 6.24 -13.21 7.48
N PRO A 41 6.40 -14.54 7.53
CA PRO A 41 7.70 -15.15 7.82
C PRO A 41 8.78 -14.80 6.80
N LYS A 42 8.40 -14.61 5.52
CA LYS A 42 9.34 -14.23 4.46
C LYS A 42 9.85 -12.80 4.63
N LEU A 43 9.04 -11.91 5.23
CA LEU A 43 9.45 -10.52 5.52
C LEU A 43 10.42 -10.44 6.70
N GLU A 44 10.44 -11.43 7.59
CA GLU A 44 11.35 -11.47 8.75
C GLU A 44 12.83 -11.61 8.39
N ASP A 45 13.13 -12.03 7.15
CA ASP A 45 14.50 -12.12 6.63
C ASP A 45 15.09 -10.73 6.28
N TYR A 46 14.28 -9.66 6.31
CA TYR A 46 14.67 -8.32 5.87
C TYR A 46 14.65 -7.31 7.02
N ASN A 47 15.62 -6.39 7.02
CA ASN A 47 15.70 -5.33 8.02
C ASN A 47 15.02 -4.02 7.58
N ALA A 48 15.01 -3.76 6.28
CA ALA A 48 14.44 -2.54 5.72
C ALA A 48 13.69 -2.81 4.40
N PRO A 49 12.68 -3.70 4.41
CA PRO A 49 11.95 -4.05 3.20
C PRO A 49 11.04 -2.92 2.73
N VAL A 50 11.06 -2.66 1.42
CA VAL A 50 10.19 -1.70 0.74
C VAL A 50 9.32 -2.44 -0.27
N PHE A 51 8.01 -2.28 -0.17
CA PHE A 51 7.08 -2.94 -1.06
C PHE A 51 6.18 -1.94 -1.78
N LEU A 52 6.30 -1.89 -3.10
CA LEU A 52 5.58 -0.96 -3.96
C LEU A 52 4.48 -1.69 -4.72
N ARG A 53 3.31 -1.07 -4.77
CA ARG A 53 2.19 -1.49 -5.62
C ARG A 53 1.37 -0.27 -6.01
N PRO A 54 0.67 -0.32 -7.13
CA PRO A 54 -0.31 0.69 -7.46
C PRO A 54 -1.27 0.95 -6.31
N ARG A 55 -1.94 2.08 -6.33
CA ARG A 55 -2.99 2.37 -5.35
C ARG A 55 -4.05 1.27 -5.38
N ARG A 56 -4.71 1.03 -4.21
CA ARG A 56 -5.84 0.10 -4.04
C ARG A 56 -5.50 -1.39 -4.09
N PHE A 57 -4.21 -1.76 -4.01
CA PHE A 57 -3.77 -3.15 -3.93
C PHE A 57 -3.81 -3.75 -2.52
N GLY A 58 -4.15 -2.98 -1.48
CA GLY A 58 -4.23 -3.47 -0.09
C GLY A 58 -3.00 -3.17 0.77
N LYS A 59 -2.12 -2.23 0.37
CA LYS A 59 -0.90 -1.85 1.11
C LYS A 59 -1.18 -1.48 2.58
N SER A 60 -2.12 -0.56 2.80
CA SER A 60 -2.45 -0.08 4.15
C SER A 60 -3.06 -1.15 5.05
N LEU A 61 -3.81 -2.11 4.46
CA LEU A 61 -4.30 -3.27 5.20
C LEU A 61 -3.16 -4.20 5.60
N LEU A 62 -2.18 -4.45 4.72
CA LEU A 62 -0.99 -5.22 5.08
C LEU A 62 -0.21 -4.54 6.21
N VAL A 63 0.02 -3.21 6.13
CA VAL A 63 0.65 -2.44 7.22
C VAL A 63 -0.09 -2.60 8.53
N SER A 64 -1.44 -2.55 8.51
CA SER A 64 -2.27 -2.76 9.69
C SER A 64 -2.19 -4.20 10.22
N THR A 65 -2.12 -5.19 9.32
CA THR A 65 -1.96 -6.61 9.68
C THR A 65 -0.61 -6.86 10.37
N LEU A 66 0.49 -6.33 9.81
CA LEU A 66 1.83 -6.42 10.41
C LEU A 66 1.89 -5.73 11.77
N ALA A 67 1.27 -4.54 11.89
CA ALA A 67 1.18 -3.83 13.16
C ALA A 67 0.49 -4.69 14.23
N CYS A 68 -0.64 -5.35 13.90
CA CYS A 68 -1.34 -6.23 14.83
C CYS A 68 -0.54 -7.49 15.17
N TYR A 69 0.15 -8.07 14.18
CA TYR A 69 0.90 -9.32 14.37
C TYR A 69 2.09 -9.15 15.30
N TYR A 70 2.84 -8.07 15.13
CA TYR A 70 4.07 -7.85 15.88
C TYR A 70 3.89 -7.11 17.21
N ASP A 71 2.74 -6.44 17.42
CA ASP A 71 2.47 -5.61 18.62
C ASP A 71 2.36 -6.47 19.89
N ARG A 72 3.32 -6.30 20.82
CA ARG A 72 3.34 -6.99 22.12
C ARG A 72 2.08 -6.73 22.94
N THR A 73 1.49 -5.56 22.80
CA THR A 73 0.30 -5.18 23.57
C THR A 73 -0.97 -5.92 23.13
N LYS A 74 -0.94 -6.54 21.94
CA LYS A 74 -2.05 -7.29 21.35
C LYS A 74 -1.96 -8.80 21.55
N ALA A 75 -0.99 -9.29 22.32
CA ALA A 75 -0.81 -10.73 22.55
C ALA A 75 -2.09 -11.42 23.07
N HIS A 76 -2.87 -10.74 23.93
CA HIS A 76 -4.12 -11.25 24.46
C HIS A 76 -5.26 -11.37 23.42
N ARG A 77 -5.13 -10.76 22.25
CA ARG A 77 -6.08 -10.80 21.13
C ARG A 77 -5.60 -11.65 19.95
N PHE A 78 -4.47 -12.35 20.09
CA PHE A 78 -3.85 -13.06 18.96
C PHE A 78 -4.83 -14.03 18.28
N GLU A 79 -5.51 -14.87 19.05
CA GLU A 79 -6.48 -15.82 18.51
C GLU A 79 -7.69 -15.13 17.86
N GLU A 80 -8.18 -14.04 18.43
CA GLU A 80 -9.28 -13.25 17.87
C GLU A 80 -8.90 -12.67 16.50
N LEU A 81 -7.69 -12.12 16.38
CA LEU A 81 -7.23 -11.42 15.19
C LEU A 81 -6.72 -12.38 14.11
N PHE A 82 -5.98 -13.42 14.49
CA PHE A 82 -5.28 -14.30 13.55
C PHE A 82 -5.86 -15.72 13.51
N GLY A 83 -6.79 -16.08 14.37
CA GLY A 83 -7.46 -17.39 14.33
C GLY A 83 -8.05 -17.67 12.95
N GLY A 84 -7.74 -18.86 12.39
CA GLY A 84 -8.16 -19.28 11.05
C GLY A 84 -7.35 -18.68 9.88
N THR A 85 -6.34 -17.87 10.14
CA THR A 85 -5.37 -17.45 9.11
C THR A 85 -4.18 -18.41 9.05
N TRP A 86 -3.41 -18.33 7.95
CA TRP A 86 -2.21 -19.15 7.81
C TRP A 86 -1.23 -18.89 8.94
N ILE A 87 -0.93 -17.62 9.25
CA ILE A 87 0.02 -17.25 10.30
C ILE A 87 -0.52 -17.56 11.72
N GLY A 88 -1.83 -17.53 11.92
CA GLY A 88 -2.44 -17.94 13.16
C GLY A 88 -2.19 -19.42 13.48
N ASN A 89 -2.16 -20.27 12.43
CA ASN A 89 -1.82 -21.69 12.54
C ASN A 89 -0.31 -21.96 12.53
N HIS A 90 0.51 -21.01 12.07
CA HIS A 90 1.97 -21.14 11.93
C HIS A 90 2.69 -19.90 12.49
N PRO A 91 2.47 -19.51 13.76
CA PRO A 91 3.06 -18.29 14.30
C PRO A 91 4.59 -18.40 14.35
N THR A 92 5.26 -17.31 14.00
CA THR A 92 6.72 -17.21 14.14
C THR A 92 7.10 -16.91 15.59
N LYS A 93 8.39 -16.98 15.90
CA LYS A 93 8.89 -16.59 17.22
C LYS A 93 8.79 -15.08 17.47
N GLU A 94 8.61 -14.30 16.40
CA GLU A 94 8.56 -12.84 16.45
C GLU A 94 7.17 -12.28 16.72
N HIS A 95 6.09 -13.10 16.70
CA HIS A 95 4.73 -12.62 16.96
C HIS A 95 4.61 -11.95 18.34
N ASN A 96 3.89 -10.85 18.39
CA ASN A 96 3.64 -10.07 19.61
C ASN A 96 4.89 -9.76 20.44
N SER A 97 6.02 -9.46 19.78
CA SER A 97 7.31 -9.30 20.44
C SER A 97 7.85 -7.87 20.43
N TYR A 98 7.18 -6.95 19.75
CA TYR A 98 7.74 -5.62 19.48
C TYR A 98 6.85 -4.47 19.95
N MET A 99 7.46 -3.31 20.16
CA MET A 99 6.77 -2.04 20.25
C MET A 99 6.53 -1.50 18.82
N ILE A 100 5.33 -1.01 18.52
CA ILE A 100 4.97 -0.60 17.16
C ILE A 100 4.96 0.92 17.03
N ILE A 101 5.67 1.44 16.02
CA ILE A 101 5.48 2.80 15.54
C ILE A 101 4.98 2.73 14.09
N ARG A 102 3.83 3.36 13.81
CA ARG A 102 3.23 3.41 12.48
C ARG A 102 3.12 4.84 12.01
N TYR A 103 3.84 5.17 10.94
CA TYR A 103 3.74 6.44 10.23
C TYR A 103 2.86 6.29 8.98
N ASP A 104 2.14 7.35 8.64
CA ASP A 104 1.29 7.42 7.45
C ASP A 104 1.56 8.75 6.74
N PHE A 105 2.41 8.71 5.73
CA PHE A 105 2.82 9.91 5.00
C PHE A 105 1.76 10.40 3.99
N SER A 106 0.66 9.65 3.81
CA SER A 106 -0.46 10.13 2.99
C SER A 106 -1.12 11.39 3.56
N LYS A 107 -0.98 11.61 4.87
CA LYS A 107 -1.57 12.73 5.60
C LYS A 107 -0.70 14.00 5.57
N MET A 108 0.46 13.94 4.94
CA MET A 108 1.38 15.07 4.88
C MET A 108 0.75 16.27 4.17
N VAL A 109 0.73 17.42 4.83
CA VAL A 109 0.23 18.68 4.28
C VAL A 109 1.38 19.42 3.60
N MET A 110 1.15 19.87 2.36
CA MET A 110 2.14 20.64 1.60
C MET A 110 2.25 22.07 2.11
N ALA A 111 3.44 22.66 1.95
CA ALA A 111 3.72 24.07 2.24
C ALA A 111 4.65 24.65 1.16
N ASP A 112 4.69 25.95 1.06
CA ASP A 112 5.48 26.67 0.03
C ASP A 112 6.92 26.92 0.47
N THR A 113 7.30 26.54 1.69
CA THR A 113 8.65 26.71 2.24
C THR A 113 9.14 25.44 2.92
N ILE A 114 10.47 25.28 2.98
CA ILE A 114 11.09 24.11 3.64
C ILE A 114 10.77 24.06 5.15
N GLU A 115 10.73 25.22 5.82
CA GLU A 115 10.37 25.33 7.22
C GLU A 115 8.92 24.90 7.46
N GLY A 116 7.99 25.32 6.58
CA GLY A 116 6.59 24.92 6.63
C GLY A 116 6.43 23.42 6.41
N LEU A 117 7.17 22.83 5.46
CA LEU A 117 7.19 21.40 5.23
C LEU A 117 7.75 20.63 6.43
N ALA A 118 8.85 21.12 7.02
CA ALA A 118 9.45 20.52 8.20
C ALA A 118 8.49 20.57 9.41
N GLN A 119 7.79 21.69 9.58
CA GLN A 119 6.78 21.83 10.65
C GLN A 119 5.64 20.84 10.46
N ASN A 120 5.05 20.77 9.25
CA ASN A 120 3.97 19.85 8.96
C ASN A 120 4.40 18.38 9.11
N PHE A 121 5.64 18.06 8.74
CA PHE A 121 6.23 16.73 8.94
C PHE A 121 6.33 16.39 10.43
N ASN A 122 6.82 17.31 11.24
CA ASN A 122 6.96 17.13 12.68
C ASN A 122 5.59 17.00 13.38
N ASP A 123 4.63 17.86 13.02
CA ASP A 123 3.26 17.81 13.56
C ASP A 123 2.59 16.47 13.29
N LEU A 124 2.84 15.89 12.11
CA LEU A 124 2.31 14.58 11.75
C LEU A 124 3.02 13.44 12.49
N ASN A 125 4.35 13.49 12.61
CA ASN A 125 5.15 12.32 12.96
C ASN A 125 5.61 12.28 14.44
N CYS A 126 5.40 13.31 15.23
CA CYS A 126 5.58 13.25 16.68
C CYS A 126 4.51 12.35 17.35
N GLY A 127 3.26 12.44 16.89
CA GLY A 127 2.13 11.71 17.48
C GLY A 127 2.31 10.18 17.52
N PRO A 128 2.74 9.50 16.43
CA PRO A 128 2.99 8.04 16.46
C PRO A 128 4.00 7.60 17.52
N VAL A 129 5.01 8.43 17.83
CA VAL A 129 5.99 8.12 18.87
C VAL A 129 5.38 8.26 20.27
N ASP A 130 4.58 9.31 20.50
CA ASP A 130 3.80 9.47 21.75
C ASP A 130 2.86 8.29 21.96
N VAL A 131 2.11 7.87 20.92
CA VAL A 131 1.18 6.73 20.97
C VAL A 131 1.91 5.43 21.33
N MET A 132 3.08 5.18 20.77
CA MET A 132 3.88 3.99 21.09
C MET A 132 4.27 4.00 22.58
N VAL A 133 4.73 5.12 23.11
CA VAL A 133 5.07 5.27 24.55
C VAL A 133 3.83 5.03 25.42
N GLU A 134 2.69 5.64 25.08
CA GLU A 134 1.43 5.45 25.82
C GLU A 134 0.96 3.99 25.83
N HIS A 135 1.02 3.30 24.70
CA HIS A 135 0.64 1.89 24.61
C HIS A 135 1.57 0.95 25.39
N ASN A 136 2.79 1.41 25.69
CA ASN A 136 3.79 0.64 26.42
C ASN A 136 4.14 1.28 27.79
N ARG A 137 3.17 1.94 28.44
CA ARG A 137 3.37 2.58 29.75
C ARG A 137 3.84 1.62 30.84
N ASP A 138 3.53 0.35 30.73
CA ASP A 138 4.05 -0.70 31.59
C ASP A 138 5.58 -0.80 31.59
N LEU A 139 6.22 -0.42 30.47
CA LEU A 139 7.68 -0.37 30.30
C LEU A 139 8.21 1.04 30.60
N PHE A 140 7.57 2.07 30.02
CA PHE A 140 8.08 3.45 30.06
C PHE A 140 7.80 4.18 31.38
N GLY A 141 6.83 3.72 32.20
CA GLY A 141 6.51 4.37 33.47
C GLY A 141 6.22 5.86 33.27
N ASP A 142 6.94 6.71 34.03
CA ASP A 142 6.80 8.16 33.99
C ASP A 142 7.71 8.84 32.96
N PHE A 143 8.22 8.11 31.97
CA PHE A 143 9.04 8.68 30.89
C PHE A 143 8.37 9.90 30.26
N GLN A 144 9.13 10.97 30.10
CA GLN A 144 8.72 12.20 29.43
C GLN A 144 9.78 12.59 28.42
N PHE A 145 9.36 13.00 27.23
CA PHE A 145 10.28 13.54 26.24
C PHE A 145 10.92 14.85 26.70
N THR A 146 12.22 14.95 26.57
CA THR A 146 12.97 16.19 26.79
C THR A 146 12.89 17.11 25.57
N THR A 147 12.74 16.51 24.38
CA THR A 147 12.56 17.21 23.10
C THR A 147 11.17 16.94 22.57
N ARG A 148 10.38 17.99 22.34
CA ARG A 148 9.05 17.88 21.71
C ARG A 148 8.99 18.73 20.43
N GLY A 149 8.15 18.33 19.48
CA GLY A 149 7.95 19.06 18.24
C GLY A 149 9.02 18.81 17.17
N ASP A 150 9.90 17.84 17.37
CA ASP A 150 10.88 17.38 16.38
C ASP A 150 10.79 15.84 16.31
N ALA A 151 10.22 15.31 15.24
CA ALA A 151 9.94 13.89 15.11
C ALA A 151 11.21 13.04 15.11
N SER A 152 12.31 13.54 14.52
CA SER A 152 13.59 12.84 14.49
C SER A 152 14.19 12.72 15.88
N LYS A 153 14.19 13.80 16.64
CA LYS A 153 14.74 13.82 18.00
C LYS A 153 13.88 13.00 18.96
N MET A 154 12.55 13.09 18.87
CA MET A 154 11.66 12.27 19.70
C MET A 154 11.88 10.78 19.42
N LEU A 155 12.00 10.40 18.14
CA LEU A 155 12.31 9.01 17.78
C LEU A 155 13.66 8.57 18.34
N GLU A 156 14.71 9.36 18.17
CA GLU A 156 16.04 9.07 18.69
C GLU A 156 16.04 8.93 20.21
N GLU A 157 15.39 9.86 20.93
CA GLU A 157 15.29 9.84 22.39
C GLU A 157 14.61 8.57 22.90
N VAL A 158 13.47 8.17 22.32
CA VAL A 158 12.76 6.97 22.74
C VAL A 158 13.50 5.69 22.42
N LEU A 159 14.20 5.62 21.26
CA LEU A 159 15.03 4.46 20.90
C LEU A 159 16.22 4.30 21.86
N ASN A 160 16.88 5.39 22.21
CA ASN A 160 17.97 5.40 23.17
C ASN A 160 17.50 5.01 24.58
N TYR A 161 16.34 5.52 25.01
CA TYR A 161 15.76 5.15 26.30
C TYR A 161 15.41 3.66 26.34
N ALA A 162 14.70 3.15 25.33
CA ALA A 162 14.33 1.74 25.25
C ALA A 162 15.56 0.81 25.25
N ARG A 163 16.61 1.17 24.50
CA ARG A 163 17.86 0.42 24.48
C ARG A 163 18.56 0.40 25.82
N SER A 164 18.65 1.55 26.52
CA SER A 164 19.33 1.65 27.82
C SER A 164 18.63 0.85 28.94
N HIS A 165 17.33 0.57 28.76
CA HIS A 165 16.51 -0.20 29.70
C HIS A 165 16.24 -1.64 29.22
N GLU A 166 16.88 -2.07 28.11
CA GLU A 166 16.73 -3.41 27.51
C GLU A 166 15.27 -3.75 27.17
N PHE A 167 14.48 -2.74 26.73
CA PHE A 167 13.09 -2.94 26.31
C PHE A 167 13.01 -3.74 24.99
N PRO A 168 11.86 -4.32 24.65
CA PRO A 168 11.63 -4.89 23.34
C PRO A 168 11.97 -3.89 22.23
N LYS A 169 12.47 -4.38 21.10
CA LYS A 169 12.79 -3.54 19.95
C LYS A 169 11.55 -2.90 19.36
N VAL A 170 11.75 -1.84 18.61
CA VAL A 170 10.69 -1.22 17.80
C VAL A 170 10.58 -1.95 16.46
N TYR A 171 9.35 -2.24 16.03
CA TYR A 171 9.02 -2.57 14.65
C TYR A 171 8.35 -1.34 14.01
N LEU A 172 9.00 -0.75 13.02
CA LEU A 172 8.61 0.51 12.43
C LEU A 172 7.92 0.26 11.08
N LEU A 173 6.78 0.91 10.89
CA LEU A 173 5.95 0.79 9.68
C LEU A 173 5.73 2.17 9.08
N ILE A 174 6.01 2.33 7.78
CA ILE A 174 5.77 3.58 7.06
C ILE A 174 4.86 3.29 5.86
N ASP A 175 3.64 3.81 5.90
CA ASP A 175 2.71 3.73 4.78
C ASP A 175 2.85 4.96 3.89
N GLU A 176 2.80 4.72 2.56
CA GLU A 176 2.92 5.75 1.51
C GLU A 176 4.15 6.66 1.64
N TYR A 177 5.34 6.06 1.88
CA TYR A 177 6.59 6.81 2.09
C TYR A 177 6.93 7.79 0.98
N ASP A 178 6.49 7.53 -0.24
CA ASP A 178 6.76 8.30 -1.45
C ASP A 178 5.70 9.37 -1.75
N ASN A 179 4.59 9.41 -1.00
CA ASN A 179 3.48 10.32 -1.30
C ASN A 179 3.90 11.80 -1.22
N PHE A 180 4.68 12.14 -0.21
CA PHE A 180 5.16 13.51 0.00
C PHE A 180 6.07 13.96 -1.16
N THR A 181 7.05 13.16 -1.55
CA THR A 181 7.95 13.46 -2.65
C THR A 181 7.25 13.46 -3.99
N ASN A 182 6.26 12.59 -4.19
CA ASN A 182 5.42 12.60 -5.37
C ASN A 182 4.62 13.90 -5.49
N GLN A 183 4.12 14.44 -4.37
CA GLN A 183 3.41 15.73 -4.38
C GLN A 183 4.36 16.88 -4.75
N LEU A 184 5.59 16.92 -4.24
CA LEU A 184 6.59 17.93 -4.60
C LEU A 184 6.95 17.85 -6.08
N LEU A 185 7.20 16.66 -6.61
CA LEU A 185 7.50 16.44 -8.03
C LEU A 185 6.35 16.92 -8.92
N THR A 186 5.09 16.66 -8.51
CA THR A 186 3.93 17.05 -9.32
C THR A 186 3.57 18.52 -9.26
N ALA A 187 3.96 19.21 -8.21
CA ALA A 187 3.74 20.65 -8.05
C ALA A 187 4.74 21.49 -8.87
N TYR A 188 5.67 20.87 -9.60
CA TYR A 188 6.77 21.54 -10.31
C TYR A 188 7.59 22.47 -9.40
N ASN A 189 7.62 22.19 -8.10
CA ASN A 189 8.37 23.01 -7.16
C ASN A 189 9.79 22.47 -7.00
N ASP A 190 10.54 22.60 -8.07
CA ASP A 190 11.92 22.15 -8.19
C ASP A 190 12.84 22.55 -7.03
N PRO A 191 12.83 23.83 -6.56
CA PRO A 191 13.70 24.23 -5.46
C PRO A 191 13.37 23.48 -4.16
N LEU A 192 12.09 23.36 -3.80
CA LEU A 192 11.68 22.67 -2.58
C LEU A 192 11.98 21.18 -2.62
N TYR A 193 11.81 20.53 -3.78
CA TYR A 193 12.20 19.13 -3.93
C TYR A 193 13.70 18.95 -3.68
N GLU A 194 14.54 19.80 -4.27
CA GLU A 194 15.98 19.77 -4.05
C GLU A 194 16.34 20.00 -2.58
N GLU A 195 15.74 20.99 -1.92
CA GLU A 195 15.99 21.27 -0.50
C GLU A 195 15.61 20.11 0.41
N VAL A 196 14.48 19.42 0.12
CA VAL A 196 14.03 18.26 0.89
C VAL A 196 14.91 17.03 0.65
N THR A 197 15.40 16.84 -0.59
CA THR A 197 16.16 15.65 -0.98
C THR A 197 17.67 15.80 -0.84
N THR A 198 18.20 17.02 -0.78
CA THR A 198 19.63 17.29 -0.63
C THR A 198 19.99 17.73 0.79
N ASN A 199 21.28 17.68 1.12
CA ASN A 199 21.86 18.16 2.38
C ASN A 199 21.26 17.51 3.65
N ASP A 200 21.24 18.24 4.77
CA ASP A 200 20.73 17.80 6.05
C ASP A 200 19.25 18.18 6.25
N SER A 201 18.41 17.81 5.27
CA SER A 201 16.96 18.04 5.36
C SER A 201 16.33 17.27 6.54
N PHE A 202 15.16 17.74 6.99
CA PHE A 202 14.42 17.08 8.07
C PHE A 202 14.10 15.61 7.74
N LEU A 203 13.73 15.32 6.49
CA LEU A 203 13.37 13.98 6.04
C LEU A 203 14.60 13.07 6.04
N ARG A 204 15.73 13.57 5.55
CA ARG A 204 16.99 12.84 5.57
C ARG A 204 17.47 12.56 6.99
N THR A 205 17.34 13.53 7.89
CA THR A 205 17.66 13.37 9.31
C THR A 205 16.79 12.28 9.94
N PHE A 206 15.50 12.27 9.65
CA PHE A 206 14.58 11.26 10.13
C PHE A 206 14.99 9.84 9.71
N PHE A 207 15.29 9.64 8.42
CA PHE A 207 15.75 8.33 7.94
C PHE A 207 17.15 7.94 8.44
N LYS A 208 18.04 8.91 8.71
CA LYS A 208 19.33 8.64 9.38
C LYS A 208 19.12 8.04 10.78
N VAL A 209 18.17 8.57 11.55
CA VAL A 209 17.81 8.04 12.88
C VAL A 209 17.29 6.61 12.76
N ILE A 210 16.41 6.33 11.81
CA ILE A 210 15.91 4.96 11.56
C ILE A 210 17.06 4.01 11.22
N LYS A 211 17.95 4.41 10.31
CA LYS A 211 19.12 3.60 9.94
C LYS A 211 20.04 3.31 11.12
N ALA A 212 20.32 4.34 11.94
CA ALA A 212 21.11 4.18 13.15
C ALA A 212 20.41 3.21 14.11
N GLY A 213 19.10 3.36 14.34
CA GLY A 213 18.31 2.48 15.19
C GLY A 213 18.34 1.01 14.76
N ILE A 214 18.32 0.73 13.44
CA ILE A 214 18.48 -0.63 12.90
C ILE A 214 19.92 -1.13 13.18
N GLY A 215 20.93 -0.32 12.86
CA GLY A 215 22.34 -0.69 13.06
C GLY A 215 22.73 -0.92 14.52
N GLU A 216 22.11 -0.19 15.43
CA GLU A 216 22.34 -0.30 16.88
C GLU A 216 21.41 -1.34 17.55
N GLY A 217 20.47 -1.90 16.82
CA GLY A 217 19.57 -2.94 17.28
C GLY A 217 18.37 -2.47 18.11
N SER A 218 18.07 -1.16 18.15
CA SER A 218 16.86 -0.60 18.78
C SER A 218 15.63 -0.81 17.92
N ILE A 219 15.80 -0.80 16.58
CA ILE A 219 14.75 -1.12 15.60
C ILE A 219 15.02 -2.53 15.07
N ARG A 220 13.99 -3.40 15.05
CA ARG A 220 14.06 -4.73 14.45
C ARG A 220 13.98 -4.66 12.93
N THR A 221 12.97 -3.94 12.45
CA THR A 221 12.65 -3.81 11.03
C THR A 221 11.98 -2.45 10.78
N CYS A 222 12.25 -1.85 9.63
CA CYS A 222 11.49 -0.74 9.10
C CYS A 222 10.85 -1.17 7.77
N PHE A 223 9.56 -1.52 7.79
CA PHE A 223 8.79 -1.89 6.61
C PHE A 223 8.14 -0.66 5.99
N CYS A 224 8.41 -0.40 4.73
CA CYS A 224 7.85 0.75 3.99
C CYS A 224 6.95 0.30 2.84
N THR A 225 5.82 1.00 2.65
CA THR A 225 4.99 0.85 1.44
C THR A 225 4.90 2.15 0.67
N GLY A 226 4.71 2.04 -0.63
CA GLY A 226 4.55 3.18 -1.54
C GLY A 226 4.02 2.77 -2.90
N VAL A 227 4.08 3.71 -3.83
CA VAL A 227 3.69 3.51 -5.24
C VAL A 227 4.93 3.55 -6.13
N LEU A 228 5.70 4.62 -6.10
CA LEU A 228 6.86 4.82 -6.97
C LEU A 228 8.17 4.44 -6.26
N PRO A 229 9.14 3.87 -6.97
CA PRO A 229 10.49 3.66 -6.46
C PRO A 229 11.28 4.99 -6.47
N VAL A 230 10.67 6.08 -5.96
CA VAL A 230 11.35 7.35 -5.80
C VAL A 230 12.48 7.16 -4.82
N THR A 231 13.62 7.71 -5.16
CA THR A 231 14.87 7.36 -4.50
C THR A 231 14.83 7.68 -3.02
N MET A 232 14.80 6.62 -2.23
CA MET A 232 15.30 6.74 -0.87
C MET A 232 16.78 7.18 -0.85
N ASP A 233 17.53 7.07 -1.93
CA ASP A 233 18.93 7.51 -2.03
C ASP A 233 19.04 9.03 -2.22
N ASP A 234 18.13 9.69 -2.97
CA ASP A 234 18.05 11.14 -3.03
C ASP A 234 17.51 11.72 -1.73
N LEU A 235 16.45 11.08 -1.20
CA LEU A 235 15.92 11.41 0.12
C LEU A 235 16.91 11.08 1.22
N THR A 236 17.75 10.08 0.98
CA THR A 236 18.56 9.48 2.02
C THR A 236 19.84 8.91 1.46
N SER A 237 20.83 9.71 1.10
CA SER A 237 22.21 9.13 1.02
C SER A 237 22.60 8.44 2.35
N GLY A 238 21.68 8.44 3.30
CA GLY A 238 21.76 7.79 4.60
C GLY A 238 20.93 6.49 4.76
N TYR A 239 19.98 6.13 3.86
CA TYR A 239 19.12 4.94 4.03
C TYR A 239 19.37 3.86 2.95
N ASN A 240 20.63 3.67 2.58
CA ASN A 240 21.05 2.70 1.58
C ASN A 240 20.89 1.21 2.00
N ILE A 241 20.19 0.97 3.10
CA ILE A 241 19.83 -0.37 3.61
C ILE A 241 18.48 -0.86 3.08
N ALA A 242 17.71 -0.01 2.39
CA ALA A 242 16.39 -0.35 1.88
C ALA A 242 16.47 -1.38 0.75
N GLU A 243 15.67 -2.44 0.88
CA GLU A 243 15.55 -3.53 -0.09
C GLU A 243 14.17 -3.52 -0.74
N ILE A 244 14.11 -3.24 -2.05
CA ILE A 244 12.84 -3.17 -2.80
C ILE A 244 12.43 -4.58 -3.21
N LEU A 245 11.40 -5.12 -2.56
CA LEU A 245 10.89 -6.48 -2.75
C LEU A 245 9.83 -6.58 -3.85
N THR A 246 9.43 -5.49 -4.44
CA THR A 246 8.31 -5.36 -5.38
C THR A 246 8.34 -6.35 -6.56
N LEU A 247 9.52 -6.59 -7.12
CA LEU A 247 9.73 -7.46 -8.28
C LEU A 247 10.38 -8.81 -7.91
N GLU A 248 10.60 -9.06 -6.62
CA GLU A 248 11.16 -10.32 -6.15
C GLU A 248 10.15 -11.47 -6.32
N PRO A 249 10.57 -12.62 -6.87
CA PRO A 249 9.66 -13.74 -7.16
C PRO A 249 8.81 -14.19 -5.99
N ASN A 250 9.39 -14.18 -4.78
CA ASN A 250 8.74 -14.65 -3.56
C ASN A 250 7.66 -13.71 -3.03
N PHE A 251 7.55 -12.48 -3.57
CA PHE A 251 6.63 -11.44 -3.10
C PHE A 251 5.65 -10.95 -4.18
N LEU A 252 5.66 -11.54 -5.38
CA LEU A 252 4.82 -11.07 -6.49
C LEU A 252 3.34 -11.06 -6.14
N ASN A 253 2.86 -12.08 -5.43
CA ASN A 253 1.45 -12.29 -5.10
C ASN A 253 1.08 -11.84 -3.68
N MET A 254 1.98 -11.15 -2.97
CA MET A 254 1.74 -10.68 -1.59
C MET A 254 0.58 -9.68 -1.50
N LEU A 255 0.38 -8.86 -2.52
CA LEU A 255 -0.76 -7.93 -2.62
C LEU A 255 -1.46 -8.05 -3.98
N GLY A 256 -2.75 -7.72 -3.98
CA GLY A 256 -3.66 -8.05 -5.07
C GLY A 256 -4.23 -9.46 -4.88
N PHE A 257 -5.19 -9.86 -5.72
CA PHE A 257 -5.78 -11.19 -5.67
C PHE A 257 -5.35 -12.01 -6.88
N THR A 258 -4.97 -13.26 -6.64
CA THR A 258 -4.71 -14.24 -7.71
C THR A 258 -6.03 -14.71 -8.35
N TYR A 259 -5.95 -15.47 -9.43
CA TYR A 259 -7.11 -16.10 -10.05
C TYR A 259 -7.84 -17.03 -9.07
N GLU A 260 -7.11 -17.89 -8.37
CA GLU A 260 -7.65 -18.84 -7.42
C GLU A 260 -8.34 -18.15 -6.23
N GLU A 261 -7.72 -17.12 -5.68
CA GLU A 261 -8.30 -16.31 -4.60
C GLU A 261 -9.56 -15.57 -5.05
N THR A 262 -9.53 -15.02 -6.27
CA THR A 262 -10.68 -14.30 -6.85
C THR A 262 -11.84 -15.27 -7.16
N GLU A 263 -11.55 -16.44 -7.68
CA GLU A 263 -12.53 -17.50 -7.90
C GLU A 263 -13.19 -17.92 -6.59
N THR A 264 -12.39 -18.18 -5.56
CA THR A 264 -12.87 -18.53 -4.22
C THR A 264 -13.74 -17.43 -3.63
N TYR A 265 -13.34 -16.17 -3.81
CA TYR A 265 -14.11 -15.02 -3.35
C TYR A 265 -15.43 -14.88 -4.10
N LEU A 266 -15.44 -15.06 -5.41
CA LEU A 266 -16.67 -15.03 -6.20
C LEU A 266 -17.65 -16.13 -5.74
N ARG A 267 -17.17 -17.36 -5.52
CA ARG A 267 -18.01 -18.47 -5.02
C ARG A 267 -18.63 -18.13 -3.66
N TYR A 268 -17.86 -17.53 -2.74
CA TYR A 268 -18.39 -17.05 -1.46
C TYR A 268 -19.47 -15.97 -1.65
N VAL A 269 -19.28 -15.01 -2.58
CA VAL A 269 -20.26 -13.96 -2.86
C VAL A 269 -21.54 -14.54 -3.45
N LEU A 270 -21.44 -15.45 -4.40
CA LEU A 270 -22.59 -16.09 -5.03
C LEU A 270 -23.40 -16.93 -4.03
N ASP A 271 -22.73 -17.69 -3.20
CA ASP A 271 -23.39 -18.49 -2.14
C ASP A 271 -24.13 -17.62 -1.11
N LYS A 272 -23.43 -16.60 -0.60
CA LYS A 272 -23.95 -15.77 0.49
C LYS A 272 -25.07 -14.83 0.10
N TYR A 273 -25.05 -14.30 -1.13
CA TYR A 273 -26.01 -13.30 -1.58
C TYR A 273 -27.08 -13.84 -2.54
N SER A 274 -27.27 -15.15 -2.56
CA SER A 274 -28.41 -15.86 -3.18
C SER A 274 -28.53 -15.71 -4.69
N THR A 275 -27.43 -15.59 -5.39
CA THR A 275 -27.43 -15.49 -6.87
C THR A 275 -27.27 -16.85 -7.56
N GLY A 276 -27.00 -17.90 -6.77
CA GLY A 276 -26.79 -19.25 -7.28
C GLY A 276 -25.43 -19.41 -7.99
N GLN A 277 -24.91 -20.64 -7.99
CA GLN A 277 -23.65 -20.97 -8.65
C GLN A 277 -23.81 -21.07 -10.18
N GLU A 278 -25.03 -21.17 -10.70
CA GLU A 278 -25.34 -21.25 -12.13
C GLU A 278 -24.89 -20.03 -12.93
N ARG A 279 -24.71 -18.86 -12.24
CA ARG A 279 -24.23 -17.64 -12.87
C ARG A 279 -22.72 -17.44 -12.76
N PHE A 280 -22.00 -18.43 -12.24
CA PHE A 280 -20.57 -18.31 -12.01
C PHE A 280 -19.80 -17.93 -13.29
N ASP A 281 -20.02 -18.66 -14.37
CA ASP A 281 -19.28 -18.44 -15.63
C ASP A 281 -19.55 -17.05 -16.23
N GLU A 282 -20.82 -16.58 -16.20
CA GLU A 282 -21.20 -15.24 -16.63
C GLU A 282 -20.44 -14.16 -15.87
N ILE A 283 -20.50 -14.23 -14.53
CA ILE A 283 -19.88 -13.23 -13.65
C ILE A 283 -18.36 -13.31 -13.70
N TRP A 284 -17.81 -14.54 -13.80
CA TRP A 284 -16.39 -14.76 -13.94
C TRP A 284 -15.81 -14.11 -15.20
N GLN A 285 -16.45 -14.32 -16.36
CA GLN A 285 -16.05 -13.70 -17.62
C GLN A 285 -16.10 -12.17 -17.54
N LEU A 286 -17.13 -11.62 -16.89
CA LEU A 286 -17.23 -10.17 -16.67
C LEU A 286 -16.08 -9.66 -15.79
N ILE A 287 -15.78 -10.35 -14.67
CA ILE A 287 -14.70 -9.99 -13.75
C ILE A 287 -13.34 -10.02 -14.47
N VAL A 288 -13.03 -11.10 -15.15
CA VAL A 288 -11.77 -11.26 -15.87
C VAL A 288 -11.61 -10.16 -16.93
N SER A 289 -12.64 -9.90 -17.73
CA SER A 289 -12.54 -8.91 -18.79
C SER A 289 -12.37 -7.47 -18.31
N ASN A 290 -12.89 -7.14 -17.11
CA ASN A 290 -12.90 -5.76 -16.61
C ASN A 290 -11.82 -5.47 -15.56
N TYR A 291 -11.34 -6.47 -14.80
CA TYR A 291 -10.54 -6.24 -13.61
C TYR A 291 -9.24 -7.04 -13.52
N ASP A 292 -9.05 -8.06 -14.38
CA ASP A 292 -7.83 -8.88 -14.44
C ASP A 292 -6.67 -8.09 -15.06
N GLY A 293 -5.46 -8.62 -14.91
CA GLY A 293 -4.36 -8.42 -15.83
C GLY A 293 -3.12 -7.75 -15.27
N TYR A 294 -3.08 -7.34 -14.02
CA TYR A 294 -1.86 -6.77 -13.44
C TYR A 294 -0.76 -7.81 -13.31
N ARG A 295 0.37 -7.55 -13.93
CA ARG A 295 1.54 -8.43 -13.90
C ARG A 295 2.79 -7.62 -13.54
N PHE A 296 3.51 -8.07 -12.53
CA PHE A 296 4.69 -7.37 -12.00
C PHE A 296 6.02 -8.01 -12.42
N ARG A 297 5.97 -9.09 -13.19
CA ARG A 297 7.14 -9.72 -13.81
C ARG A 297 6.71 -10.30 -15.17
N PRO A 298 7.58 -10.32 -16.21
CA PRO A 298 7.19 -10.75 -17.56
C PRO A 298 6.50 -12.12 -17.64
N ASN A 299 6.93 -13.08 -16.80
CA ASN A 299 6.35 -14.42 -16.70
C ASN A 299 5.65 -14.66 -15.35
N GLY A 300 5.30 -13.58 -14.62
CA GLY A 300 4.58 -13.68 -13.35
C GLY A 300 3.08 -13.89 -13.54
N ASP A 301 2.41 -14.24 -12.44
CA ASP A 301 0.97 -14.38 -12.41
C ASP A 301 0.28 -13.04 -12.70
N ARG A 302 -0.93 -13.13 -13.23
CA ARG A 302 -1.84 -11.99 -13.31
C ARG A 302 -2.57 -11.82 -12.00
N LEU A 303 -2.74 -10.58 -11.59
CA LEU A 303 -3.41 -10.23 -10.35
C LEU A 303 -4.57 -9.27 -10.63
N PHE A 304 -5.59 -9.40 -9.79
CA PHE A 304 -6.67 -8.42 -9.71
C PHE A 304 -6.32 -7.33 -8.67
N ASN A 305 -6.73 -6.10 -8.97
CA ASN A 305 -6.66 -5.03 -7.98
C ASN A 305 -7.72 -5.27 -6.89
N ALA A 306 -7.26 -5.47 -5.66
CA ALA A 306 -8.11 -5.91 -4.55
C ALA A 306 -9.28 -4.97 -4.27
N THR A 307 -9.05 -3.65 -4.23
CA THR A 307 -10.10 -2.68 -3.90
C THR A 307 -11.11 -2.51 -5.04
N ILE A 308 -10.65 -2.54 -6.29
CA ILE A 308 -11.54 -2.43 -7.46
C ILE A 308 -12.46 -3.65 -7.51
N LEU A 309 -11.92 -4.85 -7.26
CA LEU A 309 -12.72 -6.07 -7.24
C LEU A 309 -13.70 -6.09 -6.06
N THR A 310 -13.27 -5.68 -4.85
CA THR A 310 -14.18 -5.60 -3.70
C THR A 310 -15.26 -4.54 -3.88
N TYR A 311 -15.00 -3.46 -4.62
CA TYR A 311 -16.04 -2.51 -5.02
C TYR A 311 -17.15 -3.20 -5.83
N PHE A 312 -16.77 -3.95 -6.86
CA PHE A 312 -17.72 -4.72 -7.67
C PHE A 312 -18.52 -5.69 -6.80
N PHE A 313 -17.88 -6.50 -5.98
CA PHE A 313 -18.56 -7.47 -5.12
C PHE A 313 -19.52 -6.79 -4.13
N LYS A 314 -19.14 -5.66 -3.57
CA LYS A 314 -20.02 -4.90 -2.66
C LYS A 314 -21.26 -4.39 -3.38
N LYS A 315 -21.11 -3.80 -4.58
CA LYS A 315 -22.23 -3.33 -5.39
C LYS A 315 -23.12 -4.49 -5.84
N PHE A 316 -22.53 -5.59 -6.28
CA PHE A 316 -23.23 -6.80 -6.66
C PHE A 316 -24.07 -7.37 -5.52
N ALA A 317 -23.49 -7.48 -4.33
CA ALA A 317 -24.19 -7.92 -3.12
C ALA A 317 -25.33 -6.96 -2.72
N ALA A 318 -25.09 -5.64 -2.79
CA ALA A 318 -26.10 -4.63 -2.50
C ALA A 318 -27.28 -4.65 -3.48
N ASN A 319 -27.02 -5.06 -4.73
CA ASN A 319 -28.04 -5.22 -5.78
C ASN A 319 -28.66 -6.62 -5.81
N ALA A 320 -28.64 -7.33 -4.67
CA ALA A 320 -29.19 -8.70 -4.56
C ALA A 320 -28.70 -9.66 -5.66
N GLY A 321 -27.40 -9.54 -6.05
CA GLY A 321 -26.77 -10.36 -7.06
C GLY A 321 -27.03 -9.94 -8.52
N SER A 322 -27.55 -8.76 -8.74
CA SER A 322 -27.62 -8.18 -10.07
C SER A 322 -26.31 -7.46 -10.43
N ILE A 323 -25.90 -7.57 -11.68
CA ILE A 323 -24.72 -6.85 -12.18
C ILE A 323 -24.97 -5.35 -12.03
N PRO A 324 -24.07 -4.60 -11.37
CA PRO A 324 -24.23 -3.16 -11.24
C PRO A 324 -24.03 -2.45 -12.59
N ASP A 325 -24.78 -1.36 -12.81
CA ASP A 325 -24.64 -0.53 -14.02
C ASP A 325 -23.26 0.14 -14.07
N GLU A 326 -22.73 0.53 -12.90
CA GLU A 326 -21.41 1.13 -12.76
C GLU A 326 -20.37 0.09 -12.34
N LEU A 327 -19.51 -0.26 -13.29
CA LEU A 327 -18.41 -1.20 -13.06
C LEU A 327 -17.12 -0.50 -12.59
N VAL A 328 -17.06 0.82 -12.70
CA VAL A 328 -15.87 1.63 -12.38
C VAL A 328 -16.10 2.43 -11.10
N ASP A 329 -15.20 2.30 -10.14
CA ASP A 329 -15.17 3.14 -8.95
C ASP A 329 -14.79 4.58 -9.34
N GLU A 330 -15.64 5.59 -9.02
CA GLU A 330 -15.39 7.00 -9.30
C GLU A 330 -14.05 7.50 -8.73
N ASN A 331 -13.65 6.98 -7.58
CA ASN A 331 -12.36 7.31 -6.98
C ASN A 331 -11.16 6.89 -7.86
N LEU A 332 -11.33 5.93 -8.76
CA LEU A 332 -10.28 5.54 -9.71
C LEU A 332 -9.99 6.67 -10.72
N ARG A 333 -11.00 7.48 -11.04
CA ARG A 333 -10.87 8.61 -11.96
C ARG A 333 -10.02 9.76 -11.37
N THR A 334 -10.08 9.95 -10.05
CA THR A 334 -9.29 11.01 -9.40
C THR A 334 -7.79 10.72 -9.42
N ASP A 335 -7.41 9.45 -9.39
CA ASP A 335 -6.01 9.03 -9.45
C ASP A 335 -5.34 9.34 -10.80
N ILE A 336 -6.14 9.48 -11.87
CA ILE A 336 -5.63 9.75 -13.24
C ILE A 336 -5.30 11.22 -13.50
N ASN A 337 -5.82 12.15 -12.74
CA ASN A 337 -5.51 13.57 -12.92
C ASN A 337 -4.00 13.87 -12.81
N TRP A 338 -3.28 13.10 -12.00
CA TRP A 338 -1.84 13.23 -11.89
C TRP A 338 -1.14 12.78 -13.19
N ILE A 339 -1.57 11.67 -13.76
CA ILE A 339 -1.04 11.14 -15.02
C ILE A 339 -1.23 12.15 -16.14
N ARG A 340 -2.42 12.78 -16.22
CA ARG A 340 -2.68 13.85 -17.19
C ARG A 340 -1.70 15.01 -17.04
N ARG A 341 -1.43 15.45 -15.80
CA ARG A 341 -0.45 16.52 -15.53
C ARG A 341 0.95 16.11 -15.99
N LEU A 342 1.41 14.93 -15.64
CA LEU A 342 2.71 14.43 -16.06
C LEU A 342 2.80 14.31 -17.58
N THR A 343 1.77 13.79 -18.25
CA THR A 343 1.72 13.69 -19.72
C THR A 343 1.84 15.05 -20.39
N LEU A 344 1.23 16.10 -19.81
CA LEU A 344 1.30 17.46 -20.33
C LEU A 344 2.68 18.11 -20.09
N SER A 345 3.44 17.63 -19.12
CA SER A 345 4.74 18.20 -18.75
C SER A 345 5.93 17.60 -19.51
N LEU A 346 5.74 16.45 -20.13
CA LEU A 346 6.80 15.72 -20.84
C LEU A 346 6.62 15.84 -22.35
N ASP A 347 7.68 16.30 -23.02
CA ASP A 347 7.73 16.28 -24.48
C ASP A 347 7.56 14.85 -24.99
N ASN A 348 6.71 14.68 -26.01
CA ASN A 348 6.38 13.40 -26.62
C ASN A 348 5.56 12.39 -25.77
N ALA A 349 5.26 12.65 -24.49
CA ALA A 349 4.47 11.74 -23.67
C ALA A 349 3.06 11.54 -24.23
N LYS A 350 2.48 12.58 -24.81
CA LYS A 350 1.18 12.47 -25.51
C LYS A 350 1.24 11.49 -26.67
N ALA A 351 2.30 11.55 -27.50
CA ALA A 351 2.47 10.61 -28.62
C ALA A 351 2.63 9.17 -28.16
N MET A 352 3.33 8.93 -27.03
CA MET A 352 3.44 7.61 -26.42
C MET A 352 2.08 7.10 -25.90
N LEU A 353 1.30 7.99 -25.30
CA LEU A 353 -0.04 7.65 -24.81
C LEU A 353 -0.99 7.34 -26.00
N ASP A 354 -0.96 8.13 -27.05
CA ASP A 354 -1.71 7.89 -28.28
C ASP A 354 -1.34 6.54 -28.92
N ALA A 355 -0.06 6.19 -28.98
CA ALA A 355 0.42 4.89 -29.44
C ALA A 355 -0.10 3.74 -28.56
N LEU A 356 -0.05 3.90 -27.23
CA LEU A 356 -0.63 2.89 -26.31
C LEU A 356 -2.12 2.70 -26.54
N ILE A 357 -2.88 3.75 -26.81
CA ILE A 357 -4.32 3.69 -27.07
C ILE A 357 -4.62 2.99 -28.39
N ILE A 358 -3.82 3.24 -29.45
CA ILE A 358 -4.02 2.72 -30.79
C ILE A 358 -3.51 1.28 -30.91
N ASP A 359 -2.28 1.02 -30.47
CA ASP A 359 -1.57 -0.24 -30.70
C ASP A 359 -1.72 -1.21 -29.52
N ASP A 360 -2.25 -0.75 -28.36
CA ASP A 360 -2.33 -1.48 -27.10
C ASP A 360 -0.96 -2.01 -26.62
N GLU A 361 0.10 -1.31 -26.99
CA GLU A 361 1.48 -1.64 -26.65
C GLU A 361 2.33 -0.39 -26.43
N LEU A 362 3.20 -0.44 -25.42
CA LEU A 362 4.20 0.59 -25.14
C LEU A 362 5.54 -0.08 -24.86
N PRO A 363 6.60 0.22 -25.61
CA PRO A 363 7.90 -0.38 -25.37
C PRO A 363 8.51 0.09 -24.05
N TYR A 364 9.24 -0.79 -23.39
CA TYR A 364 10.00 -0.49 -22.18
C TYR A 364 11.29 -1.31 -22.11
N ASN A 365 12.20 -0.90 -21.22
CA ASN A 365 13.40 -1.66 -20.93
C ASN A 365 13.27 -2.35 -19.56
N VAL A 366 13.36 -3.67 -19.52
CA VAL A 366 13.26 -4.46 -18.27
C VAL A 366 14.24 -3.99 -17.18
N ALA A 367 15.45 -3.56 -17.59
CA ALA A 367 16.44 -3.07 -16.64
C ALA A 367 16.00 -1.76 -15.92
N ASP A 368 15.07 -1.01 -16.51
CA ASP A 368 14.58 0.23 -15.90
C ASP A 368 13.51 -0.01 -14.83
N LEU A 369 12.86 -1.19 -14.81
CA LEU A 369 11.90 -1.54 -13.76
C LEU A 369 12.48 -1.53 -12.35
N SER A 370 13.75 -1.89 -12.21
CA SER A 370 14.46 -1.94 -10.92
C SER A 370 15.20 -0.65 -10.59
N LYS A 371 15.20 0.31 -11.53
CA LYS A 371 15.86 1.59 -11.28
C LYS A 371 15.07 2.42 -10.30
N LYS A 372 15.78 3.00 -9.38
CA LYS A 372 15.24 4.04 -8.52
C LYS A 372 15.00 5.29 -9.36
N LEU A 373 13.87 5.95 -9.16
CA LEU A 373 13.51 7.16 -9.87
C LEU A 373 13.98 8.37 -9.06
N ASP A 374 14.91 9.15 -9.60
CA ASP A 374 15.26 10.47 -9.12
C ASP A 374 14.50 11.57 -9.91
N LYS A 375 14.68 12.82 -9.54
CA LYS A 375 14.06 13.96 -10.23
C LYS A 375 14.32 13.93 -11.75
N GLN A 376 15.55 13.64 -12.17
CA GLN A 376 15.90 13.65 -13.59
C GLN A 376 15.17 12.53 -14.34
N ASN A 377 15.06 11.36 -13.70
CA ASN A 377 14.41 10.20 -14.28
C ASN A 377 12.89 10.37 -14.35
N VAL A 378 12.25 10.99 -13.36
CA VAL A 378 10.78 11.20 -13.36
C VAL A 378 10.34 12.09 -14.52
N PHE A 379 11.16 13.08 -14.89
CA PHE A 379 10.88 13.97 -16.03
C PHE A 379 11.57 13.54 -17.33
N ASP A 380 12.19 12.35 -17.37
CA ASP A 380 12.75 11.78 -18.58
C ASP A 380 11.72 10.88 -19.27
N ILE A 381 11.40 11.18 -20.50
CA ILE A 381 10.44 10.42 -21.31
C ILE A 381 10.75 8.91 -21.36
N ARG A 382 12.02 8.52 -21.22
CA ARG A 382 12.44 7.11 -21.19
C ARG A 382 11.85 6.34 -20.01
N PHE A 383 11.51 7.01 -18.91
CA PHE A 383 10.90 6.40 -17.73
C PHE A 383 9.38 6.55 -17.68
N TYR A 384 8.76 7.20 -18.66
CA TYR A 384 7.33 7.43 -18.68
C TYR A 384 6.53 6.12 -18.59
N SER A 385 6.91 5.10 -19.35
CA SER A 385 6.27 3.77 -19.26
C SER A 385 6.44 3.13 -17.87
N ILE A 386 7.61 3.31 -17.23
CA ILE A 386 7.87 2.79 -15.88
C ILE A 386 6.99 3.49 -14.84
N ILE A 387 6.82 4.80 -14.95
CA ILE A 387 5.93 5.56 -14.07
C ILE A 387 4.48 5.11 -14.23
N LEU A 388 4.00 4.98 -15.47
CA LEU A 388 2.64 4.47 -15.75
C LEU A 388 2.43 3.05 -15.20
N PHE A 389 3.46 2.20 -15.26
CA PHE A 389 3.44 0.85 -14.69
C PHE A 389 3.29 0.87 -13.17
N TYR A 390 4.12 1.61 -12.44
CA TYR A 390 4.03 1.71 -11.00
C TYR A 390 2.73 2.39 -10.52
N TRP A 391 2.17 3.29 -11.32
CA TRP A 391 0.84 3.86 -11.07
C TRP A 391 -0.31 2.90 -11.40
N GLY A 392 -0.03 1.79 -12.07
CA GLY A 392 -1.03 0.78 -12.41
C GLY A 392 -1.93 1.16 -13.58
N VAL A 393 -1.50 2.09 -14.42
CA VAL A 393 -2.19 2.43 -15.67
C VAL A 393 -1.94 1.37 -16.72
N ILE A 394 -0.70 0.87 -16.76
CA ILE A 394 -0.26 -0.22 -17.63
C ILE A 394 0.37 -1.34 -16.81
N THR A 395 0.55 -2.47 -17.46
CA THR A 395 1.13 -3.68 -16.90
C THR A 395 2.07 -4.34 -17.89
N LEU A 396 2.86 -5.30 -17.44
CA LEU A 396 3.76 -6.04 -18.33
C LEU A 396 2.96 -6.99 -19.24
N LYS A 397 3.07 -6.81 -20.55
CA LYS A 397 2.59 -7.74 -21.55
C LYS A 397 3.58 -8.90 -21.71
N ASP A 398 4.83 -8.55 -21.94
CA ASP A 398 5.96 -9.46 -22.05
C ASP A 398 7.26 -8.76 -21.59
N LYS A 399 8.44 -9.22 -22.02
CA LYS A 399 9.73 -8.63 -21.66
C LYS A 399 10.11 -7.38 -22.47
N TYR A 400 9.30 -6.98 -23.46
CA TYR A 400 9.56 -5.84 -24.35
C TYR A 400 8.47 -4.78 -24.31
N TYR A 401 7.22 -5.20 -24.02
CA TYR A 401 6.06 -4.34 -24.13
C TYR A 401 5.22 -4.35 -22.85
N MET A 402 4.64 -3.20 -22.55
CA MET A 402 3.57 -3.00 -21.59
C MET A 402 2.24 -2.74 -22.32
N THR A 403 1.12 -2.99 -21.66
CA THR A 403 -0.24 -2.85 -22.19
C THR A 403 -1.19 -2.40 -21.07
N PHE A 404 -2.42 -2.06 -21.40
CA PHE A 404 -3.45 -1.90 -20.37
C PHE A 404 -3.71 -3.21 -19.62
N PRO A 405 -3.84 -3.18 -18.29
CA PRO A 405 -4.15 -4.39 -17.53
C PRO A 405 -5.55 -4.94 -17.90
N ASN A 406 -6.53 -4.04 -18.13
CA ASN A 406 -7.91 -4.43 -18.36
C ASN A 406 -8.73 -3.30 -19.02
N LYS A 407 -9.98 -3.63 -19.36
CA LYS A 407 -10.93 -2.67 -19.97
C LYS A 407 -11.23 -1.49 -19.06
N THR A 408 -11.31 -1.69 -17.75
CA THR A 408 -11.59 -0.62 -16.79
C THR A 408 -10.51 0.45 -16.85
N MET A 409 -9.23 0.09 -16.77
CA MET A 409 -8.13 1.06 -16.83
C MET A 409 -8.05 1.76 -18.17
N ARG A 410 -8.25 1.03 -19.27
CA ARG A 410 -8.32 1.64 -20.61
C ARG A 410 -9.44 2.69 -20.70
N ASN A 411 -10.64 2.35 -20.24
CA ASN A 411 -11.80 3.26 -20.30
C ASN A 411 -11.59 4.50 -19.43
N VAL A 412 -11.03 4.34 -18.22
CA VAL A 412 -10.79 5.47 -17.31
C VAL A 412 -9.74 6.45 -17.88
N LEU A 413 -8.78 5.98 -18.66
CA LEU A 413 -7.80 6.86 -19.31
C LEU A 413 -8.39 7.61 -20.52
N LEU A 414 -9.35 6.99 -21.23
CA LEU A 414 -10.01 7.58 -22.40
C LEU A 414 -11.05 8.66 -22.05
N LEU A 415 -11.56 8.69 -20.80
CA LEU A 415 -12.49 9.69 -20.28
C LEU A 415 -11.74 10.93 -19.78
#